data_e3609be88c5ad977f4b0ff5a2783d80a
#
_entry.id   e3609be88c5ad977f4b0ff5a2783d80a
#
_cell.length_a   1.000
_cell.length_b   1.000
_cell.length_c   1.000
_cell.angle_alpha   90.00
_cell.angle_beta   90.00
_cell.angle_gamma   90.00
#
_symmetry.space_group_name_H-M   'P 1'
#
loop_
_entity.id
_entity.type
_entity.pdbx_description
1 polymer ?
#
loop_
_entity_poly.entity_id
_entity_poly.type
_entity_poly.pdbx_seq_one_letter_code
_entity_poly.pdbx_strand_id
1 'polypeptide(L)'
;MKLTDTEWQVMNVLWERYPATARGIAERLPKENKWAYTTIKTLLSRLAEKGAVKESKNGNTSVYLPVLSRESARRNALKSLANQAFDGAFGPLMHFLLEDQKLTASQRHELLNAIQKQDEHKKESVK
;
A
#
# COMPACT_ATOMS: atom_id res chain seq x y z
N MET A 1 -4.09 -3.70 8.56
CA MET A 1 -4.55 -4.18 7.24
C MET A 1 -3.35 -4.53 6.37
N LYS A 2 -3.34 -5.73 5.84
CA LYS A 2 -2.24 -6.21 5.02
C LYS A 2 -2.69 -6.38 3.58
N LEU A 3 -1.96 -5.78 2.64
CA LEU A 3 -2.23 -5.91 1.22
C LEU A 3 -1.35 -7.02 0.62
N THR A 4 -1.94 -7.84 -0.25
CA THR A 4 -1.17 -8.81 -1.04
C THR A 4 -0.42 -8.09 -2.15
N ASP A 5 0.54 -8.77 -2.79
CA ASP A 5 1.31 -8.18 -3.90
C ASP A 5 0.41 -7.68 -5.03
N THR A 6 -0.60 -8.48 -5.39
CA THR A 6 -1.54 -8.08 -6.44
C THR A 6 -2.41 -6.90 -6.01
N GLU A 7 -2.81 -6.87 -4.75
CA GLU A 7 -3.57 -5.75 -4.20
C GLU A 7 -2.76 -4.46 -4.20
N TRP A 8 -1.46 -4.56 -3.89
CA TRP A 8 -0.55 -3.41 -3.96
C TRP A 8 -0.54 -2.80 -5.37
N GLN A 9 -0.51 -3.65 -6.40
CA GLN A 9 -0.48 -3.16 -7.78
C GLN A 9 -1.75 -2.41 -8.15
N VAL A 10 -2.89 -2.93 -7.74
CA VAL A 10 -4.17 -2.25 -7.97
C VAL A 10 -4.23 -0.93 -7.22
N MET A 11 -3.84 -0.94 -5.94
CA MET A 11 -3.85 0.28 -5.13
C MET A 11 -2.90 1.34 -5.67
N ASN A 12 -1.72 0.95 -6.14
CA ASN A 12 -0.77 1.91 -6.71
C ASN A 12 -1.35 2.67 -7.90
N VAL A 13 -2.10 1.98 -8.74
CA VAL A 13 -2.79 2.62 -9.87
C VAL A 13 -3.88 3.56 -9.37
N LEU A 14 -4.67 3.10 -8.39
CA LEU A 14 -5.79 3.88 -7.86
C LEU A 14 -5.31 5.13 -7.13
N TRP A 15 -4.23 5.04 -6.34
CA TRP A 15 -3.69 6.20 -5.63
C TRP A 15 -3.23 7.32 -6.58
N GLU A 16 -2.78 6.97 -7.77
CA GLU A 16 -2.32 7.95 -8.75
C GLU A 16 -3.45 8.77 -9.33
N ARG A 17 -4.61 8.16 -9.54
CA ARG A 17 -5.79 8.83 -10.10
C ARG A 17 -7.06 8.15 -9.60
N TYR A 18 -7.88 8.87 -8.92
CA TYR A 18 -9.16 8.40 -8.41
C TYR A 18 -10.22 9.50 -8.54
N PRO A 19 -11.53 9.18 -8.62
CA PRO A 19 -12.07 7.81 -8.68
C PRO A 19 -11.75 7.12 -10.00
N ALA A 20 -11.79 5.79 -9.99
CA ALA A 20 -11.48 5.00 -11.18
C ALA A 20 -12.43 3.81 -11.28
N THR A 21 -12.73 3.41 -12.53
CA THR A 21 -13.48 2.19 -12.80
C THR A 21 -12.51 1.00 -12.85
N ALA A 22 -13.05 -0.22 -12.73
CA ALA A 22 -12.24 -1.42 -12.87
C ALA A 22 -11.54 -1.46 -14.23
N ARG A 23 -12.24 -1.06 -15.28
CA ARG A 23 -11.68 -1.00 -16.63
C ARG A 23 -10.55 0.03 -16.72
N GLY A 24 -10.76 1.21 -16.12
CA GLY A 24 -9.72 2.24 -16.07
C GLY A 24 -8.46 1.78 -15.35
N ILE A 25 -8.63 1.04 -14.26
CA ILE A 25 -7.51 0.45 -13.54
C ILE A 25 -6.80 -0.58 -14.42
N ALA A 26 -7.56 -1.44 -15.09
CA ALA A 26 -7.01 -2.46 -15.98
C ALA A 26 -6.14 -1.86 -17.08
N GLU A 27 -6.61 -0.76 -17.66
CA GLU A 27 -5.87 -0.08 -18.72
C GLU A 27 -4.58 0.56 -18.24
N ARG A 28 -4.51 0.93 -16.97
CA ARG A 28 -3.36 1.63 -16.38
C ARG A 28 -2.36 0.70 -15.72
N LEU A 29 -2.71 -0.58 -15.54
CA LEU A 29 -1.77 -1.56 -15.01
C LEU A 29 -0.67 -1.86 -16.03
N PRO A 30 0.55 -2.22 -15.57
CA PRO A 30 1.63 -2.58 -16.48
C PRO A 30 1.19 -3.72 -17.41
N LYS A 31 1.55 -3.64 -18.68
CA LYS A 31 1.17 -4.65 -19.69
C LYS A 31 1.72 -6.03 -19.38
N GLU A 32 2.74 -6.11 -18.55
CA GLU A 32 3.31 -7.36 -18.08
C GLU A 32 2.32 -8.13 -17.19
N ASN A 33 1.42 -7.41 -16.54
CA ASN A 33 0.39 -8.01 -15.69
C ASN A 33 -0.85 -8.26 -16.55
N LYS A 34 -0.87 -9.42 -17.20
CA LYS A 34 -1.99 -9.79 -18.07
C LYS A 34 -3.15 -10.37 -17.27
N TRP A 35 -3.67 -9.56 -16.35
CA TRP A 35 -4.81 -10.00 -15.54
C TRP A 35 -6.11 -9.82 -16.33
N ALA A 36 -6.99 -10.81 -16.21
CA ALA A 36 -8.32 -10.69 -16.74
C ALA A 36 -9.10 -9.61 -15.99
N TYR A 37 -10.04 -8.99 -16.66
CA TYR A 37 -10.93 -7.98 -16.08
C TYR A 37 -11.62 -8.53 -14.82
N THR A 38 -12.05 -9.80 -14.86
CA THR A 38 -12.69 -10.44 -13.71
C THR A 38 -11.76 -10.54 -12.50
N THR A 39 -10.47 -10.77 -12.74
CA THR A 39 -9.47 -10.80 -11.67
C THR A 39 -9.37 -9.43 -10.97
N ILE A 40 -9.37 -8.36 -11.76
CA ILE A 40 -9.29 -7.00 -11.21
C ILE A 40 -10.53 -6.69 -10.38
N LYS A 41 -11.71 -7.08 -10.87
CA LYS A 41 -12.97 -6.90 -10.13
C LYS A 41 -12.94 -7.68 -8.81
N THR A 42 -12.40 -8.90 -8.81
CA THR A 42 -12.27 -9.71 -7.60
C THR A 42 -11.34 -9.05 -6.60
N LEU A 43 -10.21 -8.51 -7.07
CA LEU A 43 -9.27 -7.80 -6.20
C LEU A 43 -9.90 -6.55 -5.60
N LEU A 44 -10.65 -5.80 -6.40
CA LEU A 44 -11.35 -4.60 -5.91
C LEU A 44 -12.43 -4.96 -4.89
N SER A 45 -13.14 -6.06 -5.08
CA SER A 45 -14.12 -6.54 -4.10
C SER A 45 -13.44 -6.89 -2.77
N ARG A 46 -12.30 -7.56 -2.83
CA ARG A 46 -11.52 -7.89 -1.63
C ARG A 46 -11.03 -6.64 -0.92
N LEU A 47 -10.56 -5.66 -1.69
CA LEU A 47 -10.10 -4.40 -1.13
C LEU A 47 -11.24 -3.63 -0.47
N ALA A 48 -12.43 -3.68 -1.06
CA ALA A 48 -13.61 -3.06 -0.46
C ALA A 48 -14.00 -3.76 0.85
N GLU A 49 -13.95 -5.09 0.88
CA GLU A 49 -14.22 -5.85 2.10
C GLU A 49 -13.22 -5.53 3.21
N LYS A 50 -11.95 -5.33 2.86
CA LYS A 50 -10.91 -4.94 3.82
C LYS A 50 -11.06 -3.50 4.29
N GLY A 51 -11.86 -2.69 3.61
CA GLY A 51 -11.99 -1.28 3.91
C GLY A 51 -10.90 -0.41 3.29
N ALA A 52 -10.14 -0.95 2.35
CA ALA A 52 -9.07 -0.19 1.68
C ALA A 52 -9.60 0.72 0.59
N VAL A 53 -10.71 0.35 -0.05
CA VAL A 53 -11.37 1.16 -1.06
C VAL A 53 -12.86 1.25 -0.76
N LYS A 54 -13.49 2.28 -1.33
CA LYS A 54 -14.94 2.44 -1.28
C LYS A 54 -15.47 2.35 -2.71
N GLU A 55 -16.47 1.49 -2.90
CA GLU A 55 -17.17 1.39 -4.17
C GLU A 55 -18.36 2.33 -4.17
N SER A 56 -18.53 3.06 -5.25
CA SER A 56 -19.66 3.96 -5.45
C SER A 56 -20.21 3.76 -6.85
N LYS A 57 -21.51 3.97 -7.02
CA LYS A 57 -22.14 3.86 -8.33
C LYS A 57 -22.23 5.23 -8.99
N ASN A 58 -21.84 5.28 -10.27
CA ASN A 58 -22.05 6.42 -11.12
C ASN A 58 -22.86 5.92 -12.31
N GLY A 59 -24.19 6.03 -12.21
CA GLY A 59 -25.10 5.35 -13.13
C GLY A 59 -25.03 3.85 -12.94
N ASN A 60 -24.78 3.12 -14.01
CA ASN A 60 -24.63 1.65 -13.96
C ASN A 60 -23.17 1.21 -13.75
N THR A 61 -22.26 2.15 -13.60
CA THR A 61 -20.83 1.86 -13.49
C THR A 61 -20.35 2.03 -12.06
N SER A 62 -19.60 1.06 -11.57
CA SER A 62 -18.94 1.16 -10.27
C SER A 62 -17.66 1.95 -10.41
N VAL A 63 -17.45 2.90 -9.50
CA VAL A 63 -16.21 3.64 -9.38
C VAL A 63 -15.62 3.39 -7.99
N TYR A 64 -14.31 3.46 -7.89
CA TYR A 64 -13.59 3.11 -6.67
C TYR A 64 -12.76 4.27 -6.19
N LEU A 65 -12.78 4.49 -4.89
CA LEU A 65 -12.00 5.54 -4.21
C LEU A 65 -11.12 4.90 -3.15
N PRO A 66 -9.87 5.34 -3.00
CA PRO A 66 -9.03 4.82 -1.92
C PRO A 66 -9.50 5.38 -0.58
N VAL A 67 -9.70 4.49 0.39
CA VAL A 67 -9.96 4.84 1.79
C VAL A 67 -8.66 4.76 2.57
N LEU A 68 -7.88 3.69 2.32
CA LEU A 68 -6.55 3.54 2.90
C LEU A 68 -5.57 4.41 2.13
N SER A 69 -4.86 5.31 2.82
CA SER A 69 -3.87 6.17 2.18
C SER A 69 -2.62 5.38 1.84
N ARG A 70 -1.88 5.86 0.83
CA ARG A 70 -0.59 5.25 0.46
C ARG A 70 0.38 5.26 1.63
N GLU A 71 0.42 6.36 2.37
CA GLU A 71 1.30 6.49 3.53
C GLU A 71 0.97 5.45 4.61
N SER A 72 -0.32 5.30 4.94
CA SER A 72 -0.74 4.30 5.92
C SER A 72 -0.44 2.88 5.47
N ALA A 73 -0.65 2.60 4.18
CA ALA A 73 -0.35 1.28 3.62
C ALA A 73 1.15 0.97 3.72
N ARG A 74 2.00 1.94 3.37
CA ARG A 74 3.46 1.78 3.48
C ARG A 74 3.90 1.55 4.92
N ARG A 75 3.32 2.31 5.85
CA ARG A 75 3.61 2.18 7.27
C ARG A 75 3.23 0.80 7.80
N ASN A 76 2.04 0.33 7.43
CA ASN A 76 1.56 -1.00 7.83
C ASN A 76 2.45 -2.10 7.26
N ALA A 77 2.89 -1.96 6.02
CA ALA A 77 3.78 -2.93 5.37
C ALA A 77 5.13 -2.99 6.07
N LEU A 78 5.69 -1.84 6.41
CA LEU A 78 6.97 -1.77 7.12
C LEU A 78 6.88 -2.41 8.49
N LYS A 79 5.81 -2.10 9.22
CA LYS A 79 5.56 -2.68 10.55
C LYS A 79 5.40 -4.20 10.46
N SER A 80 4.66 -4.68 9.47
CA SER A 80 4.46 -6.11 9.26
C SER A 80 5.77 -6.82 8.96
N LEU A 81 6.61 -6.23 8.11
CA LEU A 81 7.92 -6.78 7.77
C LEU A 81 8.81 -6.85 9.00
N ALA A 82 8.85 -5.78 9.80
CA ALA A 82 9.64 -5.76 11.03
C ALA A 82 9.18 -6.85 11.99
N ASN A 83 7.87 -7.03 12.14
CA ASN A 83 7.32 -8.06 13.03
C ASN A 83 7.66 -9.47 12.56
N GLN A 84 7.61 -9.71 11.25
CA GLN A 84 7.84 -11.04 10.70
C GLN A 84 9.31 -11.41 10.62
N ALA A 85 10.15 -10.48 10.21
CA ALA A 85 11.55 -10.77 9.89
C ALA A 85 12.52 -10.31 10.97
N PHE A 86 12.14 -9.36 11.82
CA PHE A 86 13.06 -8.71 12.76
C PHE A 86 12.48 -8.59 14.16
N ASP A 87 11.53 -9.47 14.51
CA ASP A 87 10.92 -9.52 15.86
C ASP A 87 10.39 -8.17 16.36
N GLY A 88 9.86 -7.38 15.44
CA GLY A 88 9.30 -6.07 15.77
C GLY A 88 10.32 -4.95 15.87
N ALA A 89 11.59 -5.23 15.63
CA ALA A 89 12.66 -4.23 15.76
C ALA A 89 12.96 -3.55 14.43
N PHE A 90 12.77 -2.24 14.37
CA PHE A 90 13.07 -1.46 13.17
C PHE A 90 14.59 -1.23 12.98
N GLY A 91 15.36 -1.21 14.07
CA GLY A 91 16.80 -1.01 14.00
C GLY A 91 17.51 -2.03 13.10
N PRO A 92 17.34 -3.34 13.36
CA PRO A 92 17.94 -4.38 12.50
C PRO A 92 17.45 -4.32 11.05
N LEU A 93 16.20 -3.99 10.83
CA LEU A 93 15.66 -3.84 9.47
C LEU A 93 16.37 -2.69 8.75
N MET A 94 16.52 -1.56 9.43
CA MET A 94 17.24 -0.41 8.89
C MET A 94 18.69 -0.74 8.57
N HIS A 95 19.36 -1.41 9.49
CA HIS A 95 20.75 -1.82 9.32
C HIS A 95 20.94 -2.68 8.08
N PHE A 96 20.07 -3.67 7.92
CA PHE A 96 20.07 -4.56 6.76
C PHE A 96 19.91 -3.78 5.46
N LEU A 97 18.93 -2.89 5.41
CA LEU A 97 18.64 -2.11 4.19
C LEU A 97 19.78 -1.16 3.84
N LEU A 98 20.39 -0.55 4.84
CA LEU A 98 21.50 0.39 4.62
C LEU A 98 22.78 -0.32 4.17
N GLU A 99 23.04 -1.50 4.68
CA GLU A 99 24.22 -2.27 4.30
C GLU A 99 24.15 -2.82 2.88
N ASP A 100 22.95 -3.24 2.46
CA ASP A 100 22.76 -3.74 1.10
C ASP A 100 22.90 -2.66 0.03
N GLN A 101 22.93 -1.40 0.44
CA GLN A 101 23.23 -0.24 -0.41
C GLN A 101 22.35 -0.12 -1.65
N LYS A 102 21.13 -0.60 -1.58
CA LYS A 102 20.21 -0.54 -2.71
C LYS A 102 19.23 0.61 -2.63
N LEU A 103 19.34 1.42 -1.57
CA LEU A 103 18.47 2.57 -1.39
C LEU A 103 19.13 3.83 -1.91
N THR A 104 18.38 4.61 -2.70
CA THR A 104 18.80 5.96 -3.07
C THR A 104 18.72 6.87 -1.85
N ALA A 105 19.35 8.04 -1.92
CA ALA A 105 19.27 9.02 -0.82
C ALA A 105 17.82 9.40 -0.52
N SER A 106 16.99 9.53 -1.56
CA SER A 106 15.58 9.88 -1.43
C SER A 106 14.81 8.76 -0.72
N GLN A 107 15.04 7.51 -1.13
CA GLN A 107 14.39 6.34 -0.52
C GLN A 107 14.78 6.19 0.94
N ARG A 108 16.06 6.42 1.24
CA ARG A 108 16.56 6.38 2.63
C ARG A 108 15.87 7.41 3.50
N HIS A 109 15.71 8.62 2.96
CA HIS A 109 15.04 9.70 3.67
C HIS A 109 13.58 9.37 3.95
N GLU A 110 12.87 8.81 2.98
CA GLU A 110 11.48 8.39 3.15
C GLU A 110 11.36 7.32 4.24
N LEU A 111 12.26 6.36 4.24
CA LEU A 111 12.26 5.28 5.22
C LEU A 111 12.48 5.81 6.62
N LEU A 112 13.45 6.72 6.79
CA LEU A 112 13.73 7.34 8.08
C LEU A 112 12.53 8.14 8.58
N ASN A 113 11.87 8.89 7.70
CA ASN A 113 10.67 9.63 8.07
C ASN A 113 9.54 8.72 8.52
N ALA A 114 9.34 7.60 7.84
CA ALA A 114 8.31 6.64 8.20
C ALA A 114 8.55 6.06 9.60
N ILE A 115 9.81 5.76 9.92
CA ILE A 115 10.18 5.22 11.22
C ILE A 115 10.00 6.28 12.31
N GLN A 116 10.40 7.52 12.06
CA GLN A 116 10.23 8.61 13.03
C GLN A 116 8.75 8.84 13.35
N LYS A 117 7.89 8.80 12.35
CA LYS A 117 6.45 8.94 12.57
C LYS A 117 5.88 7.83 13.43
N GLN A 118 6.38 6.61 13.28
CA GLN A 118 5.98 5.49 14.12
C GLN A 118 6.39 5.73 15.57
N ASP A 119 7.61 6.19 15.80
CA ASP A 119 8.11 6.47 17.14
C ASP A 119 7.33 7.59 17.82
N GLU A 120 7.03 8.66 17.09
CA GLU A 120 6.21 9.76 17.59
C GLU A 120 4.81 9.28 18.00
N HIS A 121 4.22 8.43 17.16
CA HIS A 121 2.91 7.87 17.45
C HIS A 121 2.93 6.99 18.69
N LYS A 122 3.98 6.20 18.87
CA LYS A 122 4.16 5.39 20.09
C LYS A 122 4.31 6.25 21.33
N LYS A 123 5.07 7.34 21.23
CA LYS A 123 5.25 8.25 22.36
C LYS A 123 3.94 8.90 22.78
N GLU A 124 3.10 9.25 21.82
CA GLU A 124 1.79 9.83 22.09
C GLU A 124 0.86 8.82 22.76
N SER A 125 0.94 7.55 22.38
CA SER A 125 0.04 6.51 22.93
C SER A 125 0.45 6.06 24.33
N VAL A 126 1.65 6.41 24.78
CA VAL A 126 2.14 6.05 26.13
C VAL A 126 1.70 7.10 27.19
N LYS A 127 1.22 8.21 26.73
CA LYS A 127 0.67 9.24 27.62
C LYS A 127 -0.77 8.91 28.00
#